data_84e02742e634d7c6e6976f4d12b0a4a2
#
_entry.id   84e02742e634d7c6e6976f4d12b0a4a2
#
_cell.length_a   1.000
_cell.length_b   1.000
_cell.length_c   1.000
_cell.angle_alpha   90.00
_cell.angle_beta   90.00
_cell.angle_gamma   90.00
#
_symmetry.space_group_name_H-M   'P 1'
#
loop_
_entity.id
_entity.type
_entity.pdbx_description
1 polymer ?
#
loop_
_entity_poly.entity_id
_entity_poly.type
_entity_poly.pdbx_seq_one_letter_code
_entity_poly.pdbx_strand_id
1 'polypeptide(L)'
;MVGAGATGRAIALQLGTPAPGIRLVAIANRTPTHGERAFREAGVTEWARAGSAREAEVAIARGTPVLTDDPSVLTRCDAIDILVEVTGTVETAARVALEAFDHGKHVVLVNAELDSLLGPILKEKADRAGVVVTNTDGDEPGVAMTLLRYLRSLGLRPVAAGNLKGMVDYYRTPETQRAFAEKYDQDARKVTSFADATKLSMEATVLANATGFHVGRRGMYGPACSYVREMAHLLPADQMLDTGLVDYALGAAPHTGAFVIVHEELPLKKAQLGYYKLGDGPFYVFYTPYHLPHLQIASTIGLAVIHADPTVAPLAGPVCEVVSVAKRDLKAGERLDGIGGFCTFGLIENSTAARATAALPIGLSEGCVLRRDVSKDDVLSSNDVDAPTGRLAEALWQEQNARWPSVTSGSQTPMIQHAPAGRIA
;
A
#
# COMPACT_ATOMS: atom_id res chain seq x y z
N MET A 1 -9.43 -14.96 4.82
CA MET A 1 -9.46 -13.49 4.64
C MET A 1 -9.80 -12.82 5.97
N VAL A 2 -9.13 -11.73 6.31
CA VAL A 2 -9.41 -10.94 7.52
C VAL A 2 -9.94 -9.56 7.10
N GLY A 3 -11.19 -9.28 7.47
CA GLY A 3 -11.94 -8.09 7.05
C GLY A 3 -12.99 -8.40 5.98
N ALA A 4 -14.21 -7.87 6.15
CA ALA A 4 -15.36 -8.06 5.26
C ALA A 4 -16.11 -6.73 4.99
N GLY A 5 -15.35 -5.64 4.87
CA GLY A 5 -15.84 -4.35 4.37
C GLY A 5 -16.13 -4.40 2.87
N ALA A 6 -16.36 -3.26 2.21
CA ALA A 6 -16.67 -3.20 0.78
C ALA A 6 -15.64 -3.94 -0.08
N THR A 7 -14.34 -3.66 0.11
CA THR A 7 -13.26 -4.35 -0.62
C THR A 7 -13.19 -5.85 -0.28
N GLY A 8 -13.35 -6.22 1.00
CA GLY A 8 -13.37 -7.63 1.41
C GLY A 8 -14.53 -8.42 0.77
N ARG A 9 -15.71 -7.82 0.65
CA ARG A 9 -16.86 -8.45 -0.06
C ARG A 9 -16.54 -8.65 -1.55
N ALA A 10 -15.95 -7.65 -2.19
CA ALA A 10 -15.55 -7.77 -3.59
C ALA A 10 -14.49 -8.86 -3.81
N ILE A 11 -13.52 -9.00 -2.89
CA ILE A 11 -12.54 -10.09 -2.90
C ILE A 11 -13.23 -11.44 -2.68
N ALA A 12 -14.15 -11.55 -1.72
CA ALA A 12 -14.88 -12.78 -1.48
C ALA A 12 -15.67 -13.23 -2.72
N LEU A 13 -16.34 -12.30 -3.39
CA LEU A 13 -17.04 -12.54 -4.65
C LEU A 13 -16.07 -13.03 -5.74
N GLN A 14 -14.92 -12.37 -5.90
CA GLN A 14 -13.89 -12.75 -6.88
C GLN A 14 -13.34 -14.16 -6.61
N LEU A 15 -13.06 -14.50 -5.35
CA LEU A 15 -12.57 -15.82 -4.96
C LEU A 15 -13.67 -16.89 -4.95
N GLY A 16 -14.94 -16.51 -4.93
CA GLY A 16 -16.09 -17.36 -5.18
C GLY A 16 -16.25 -17.71 -6.66
N THR A 17 -15.70 -16.92 -7.56
CA THR A 17 -15.58 -17.24 -8.98
C THR A 17 -14.51 -18.32 -9.15
N PRO A 18 -14.71 -19.37 -9.97
CA PRO A 18 -13.73 -20.44 -10.10
C PRO A 18 -12.36 -19.93 -10.55
N ALA A 19 -11.42 -19.83 -9.61
CA ALA A 19 -10.00 -19.62 -9.88
C ALA A 19 -9.29 -20.95 -9.62
N PRO A 20 -8.63 -21.58 -10.61
CA PRO A 20 -8.00 -22.87 -10.44
C PRO A 20 -7.03 -22.88 -9.27
N GLY A 21 -7.21 -23.81 -8.33
CA GLY A 21 -6.30 -24.03 -7.20
C GLY A 21 -6.47 -23.07 -6.02
N ILE A 22 -7.38 -22.09 -6.06
CA ILE A 22 -7.61 -21.13 -4.96
C ILE A 22 -9.02 -21.28 -4.41
N ARG A 23 -9.14 -21.33 -3.08
CA ARG A 23 -10.43 -21.38 -2.37
C ARG A 23 -10.44 -20.38 -1.22
N LEU A 24 -11.51 -19.62 -1.09
CA LEU A 24 -11.82 -18.86 0.12
C LEU A 24 -12.41 -19.82 1.16
N VAL A 25 -11.60 -20.28 2.08
CA VAL A 25 -12.00 -21.26 3.09
C VAL A 25 -12.48 -20.64 4.40
N ALA A 26 -12.12 -19.38 4.67
CA ALA A 26 -12.51 -18.73 5.91
C ALA A 26 -12.53 -17.20 5.81
N ILE A 27 -13.44 -16.58 6.58
CA ILE A 27 -13.52 -15.14 6.81
C ILE A 27 -13.48 -14.88 8.31
N ALA A 28 -12.58 -14.00 8.75
CA ALA A 28 -12.62 -13.39 10.07
C ALA A 28 -13.07 -11.93 9.97
N ASN A 29 -14.08 -11.57 10.77
CA ASN A 29 -14.53 -10.18 10.84
C ASN A 29 -15.14 -9.86 12.21
N ARG A 30 -14.66 -8.80 12.85
CA ARG A 30 -15.11 -8.35 14.18
C ARG A 30 -16.65 -8.27 14.31
N THR A 31 -17.32 -7.93 13.23
CA THR A 31 -18.79 -7.94 13.15
C THR A 31 -19.22 -9.11 12.27
N PRO A 32 -19.67 -10.24 12.83
CA PRO A 32 -19.95 -11.46 12.06
C PRO A 32 -20.95 -11.27 10.91
N THR A 33 -21.94 -10.40 11.07
CA THR A 33 -22.94 -10.12 10.01
C THR A 33 -22.34 -9.59 8.71
N HIS A 34 -21.19 -8.89 8.78
CA HIS A 34 -20.45 -8.45 7.58
C HIS A 34 -19.79 -9.64 6.87
N GLY A 35 -19.24 -10.60 7.62
CA GLY A 35 -18.70 -11.84 7.06
C GLY A 35 -19.79 -12.72 6.43
N GLU A 36 -20.95 -12.84 7.08
CA GLU A 36 -22.11 -13.52 6.50
C GLU A 36 -22.58 -12.87 5.19
N ARG A 37 -22.61 -11.52 5.16
CA ARG A 37 -22.92 -10.78 3.94
C ARG A 37 -21.91 -11.07 2.84
N ALA A 38 -20.62 -11.08 3.17
CA ALA A 38 -19.57 -11.39 2.20
C ALA A 38 -19.72 -12.80 1.60
N PHE A 39 -20.03 -13.79 2.42
CA PHE A 39 -20.30 -15.15 1.95
C PHE A 39 -21.53 -15.21 1.04
N ARG A 40 -22.67 -14.59 1.44
CA ARG A 40 -23.89 -14.60 0.61
C ARG A 40 -23.68 -13.91 -0.74
N GLU A 41 -23.00 -12.75 -0.75
CA GLU A 41 -22.66 -12.03 -1.99
C GLU A 41 -21.72 -12.86 -2.88
N ALA A 42 -20.86 -13.70 -2.30
CA ALA A 42 -19.99 -14.63 -3.01
C ALA A 42 -20.69 -15.95 -3.45
N GLY A 43 -22.01 -16.08 -3.22
CA GLY A 43 -22.76 -17.28 -3.58
C GLY A 43 -22.61 -18.46 -2.61
N VAL A 44 -21.97 -18.26 -1.46
CA VAL A 44 -21.84 -19.27 -0.41
C VAL A 44 -23.13 -19.29 0.42
N THR A 45 -23.78 -20.43 0.48
CA THR A 45 -25.06 -20.61 1.18
C THR A 45 -24.94 -21.22 2.57
N GLU A 46 -23.85 -21.95 2.81
CA GLU A 46 -23.57 -22.62 4.08
C GLU A 46 -22.17 -22.35 4.57
N TRP A 47 -22.00 -22.07 5.85
CA TRP A 47 -20.72 -21.91 6.54
C TRP A 47 -20.83 -22.38 8.00
N ALA A 48 -19.70 -22.79 8.55
CA ALA A 48 -19.57 -23.09 9.98
C ALA A 48 -19.07 -21.86 10.75
N ARG A 49 -19.48 -21.71 12.01
CA ARG A 49 -18.82 -20.81 12.94
C ARG A 49 -17.73 -21.58 13.69
N ALA A 50 -16.57 -21.00 13.88
CA ALA A 50 -15.46 -21.57 14.62
C ALA A 50 -14.91 -20.57 15.65
N GLY A 51 -14.74 -21.05 16.87
CA GLY A 51 -14.08 -20.32 17.97
C GLY A 51 -12.64 -20.77 18.21
N SER A 52 -12.15 -21.76 17.44
CA SER A 52 -10.79 -22.27 17.53
C SER A 52 -10.25 -22.74 16.17
N ALA A 53 -8.91 -22.77 16.02
CA ALA A 53 -8.26 -23.28 14.82
C ALA A 53 -8.67 -24.75 14.53
N ARG A 54 -8.78 -25.56 15.57
CA ARG A 54 -9.20 -26.97 15.43
C ARG A 54 -10.61 -27.13 14.87
N GLU A 55 -11.57 -26.31 15.30
CA GLU A 55 -12.92 -26.29 14.73
C GLU A 55 -12.92 -25.85 13.26
N ALA A 56 -12.09 -24.83 12.94
CA ALA A 56 -11.91 -24.37 11.58
C ALA A 56 -11.33 -25.47 10.67
N GLU A 57 -10.31 -26.18 11.10
CA GLU A 57 -9.71 -27.31 10.36
C GLU A 57 -10.72 -28.42 10.07
N VAL A 58 -11.52 -28.78 11.08
CA VAL A 58 -12.57 -29.80 10.92
C VAL A 58 -13.63 -29.37 9.89
N ALA A 59 -14.05 -28.10 9.92
CA ALA A 59 -15.02 -27.59 8.95
C ALA A 59 -14.43 -27.51 7.52
N ILE A 60 -13.22 -26.98 7.39
CA ILE A 60 -12.52 -26.87 6.11
C ILE A 60 -12.27 -28.24 5.48
N ALA A 61 -11.87 -29.25 6.27
CA ALA A 61 -11.70 -30.63 5.80
C ALA A 61 -12.98 -31.25 5.25
N ARG A 62 -14.16 -30.80 5.73
CA ARG A 62 -15.48 -31.21 5.23
C ARG A 62 -15.95 -30.38 4.02
N GLY A 63 -15.12 -29.43 3.56
CA GLY A 63 -15.49 -28.53 2.47
C GLY A 63 -16.40 -27.35 2.88
N THR A 64 -16.62 -27.15 4.18
CA THR A 64 -17.48 -26.07 4.71
C THR A 64 -16.63 -24.84 5.04
N PRO A 65 -16.90 -23.67 4.43
CA PRO A 65 -16.21 -22.43 4.78
C PRO A 65 -16.49 -22.01 6.21
N VAL A 66 -15.56 -21.24 6.79
CA VAL A 66 -15.59 -20.85 8.21
C VAL A 66 -15.80 -19.35 8.36
N LEU A 67 -16.64 -18.95 9.31
CA LEU A 67 -16.80 -17.60 9.81
C LEU A 67 -16.39 -17.51 11.28
N THR A 68 -15.56 -16.54 11.61
CA THR A 68 -15.14 -16.24 12.98
C THR A 68 -15.09 -14.74 13.22
N ASP A 69 -15.15 -14.30 14.47
CA ASP A 69 -14.88 -12.93 14.91
C ASP A 69 -13.45 -12.74 15.45
N ASP A 70 -12.72 -13.84 15.62
CA ASP A 70 -11.34 -13.86 16.09
C ASP A 70 -10.37 -14.23 14.95
N PRO A 71 -9.56 -13.27 14.43
CA PRO A 71 -8.58 -13.58 13.38
C PRO A 71 -7.52 -14.61 13.79
N SER A 72 -7.28 -14.82 15.10
CA SER A 72 -6.32 -15.82 15.59
C SER A 72 -6.73 -17.25 15.25
N VAL A 73 -8.00 -17.51 15.03
CA VAL A 73 -8.52 -18.78 14.51
C VAL A 73 -7.95 -19.08 13.14
N LEU A 74 -7.81 -18.05 12.29
CA LEU A 74 -7.30 -18.20 10.94
C LEU A 74 -5.77 -18.24 10.88
N THR A 75 -5.10 -17.43 11.69
CA THR A 75 -3.63 -17.39 11.72
C THR A 75 -3.03 -18.71 12.19
N ARG A 76 -3.72 -19.42 13.09
CA ARG A 76 -3.30 -20.71 13.70
C ARG A 76 -3.84 -21.94 12.98
N CYS A 77 -4.73 -21.80 12.00
CA CYS A 77 -5.35 -22.93 11.30
C CYS A 77 -4.40 -23.51 10.24
N ASP A 78 -3.95 -24.75 10.41
CA ASP A 78 -3.00 -25.38 9.48
C ASP A 78 -3.58 -25.66 8.08
N ALA A 79 -4.90 -25.63 7.94
CA ALA A 79 -5.57 -25.79 6.65
C ALA A 79 -5.61 -24.49 5.80
N ILE A 80 -4.93 -23.43 6.23
CA ILE A 80 -4.83 -22.14 5.52
C ILE A 80 -3.39 -21.88 5.14
N ASP A 81 -3.10 -21.66 3.85
CA ASP A 81 -1.76 -21.40 3.34
C ASP A 81 -1.42 -19.90 3.37
N ILE A 82 -2.41 -19.05 3.13
CA ILE A 82 -2.23 -17.60 2.94
C ILE A 82 -3.41 -16.81 3.52
N LEU A 83 -3.10 -15.67 4.10
CA LEU A 83 -4.10 -14.71 4.58
C LEU A 83 -4.17 -13.49 3.65
N VAL A 84 -5.39 -13.05 3.34
CA VAL A 84 -5.64 -11.76 2.72
C VAL A 84 -6.11 -10.81 3.81
N GLU A 85 -5.28 -9.83 4.15
CA GLU A 85 -5.58 -8.80 5.15
C GLU A 85 -6.19 -7.59 4.46
N VAL A 86 -7.44 -7.27 4.78
CA VAL A 86 -8.24 -6.22 4.11
C VAL A 86 -9.06 -5.38 5.11
N THR A 87 -8.55 -5.23 6.34
CA THR A 87 -9.25 -4.46 7.39
C THR A 87 -9.12 -2.95 7.18
N GLY A 88 -8.03 -2.47 6.58
CA GLY A 88 -7.68 -1.07 6.45
C GLY A 88 -7.38 -0.42 7.82
N THR A 89 -6.90 -1.21 8.78
CA THR A 89 -6.46 -0.73 10.11
C THR A 89 -4.99 -1.06 10.31
N VAL A 90 -4.26 -0.24 11.06
CA VAL A 90 -2.83 -0.46 11.30
C VAL A 90 -2.61 -1.46 12.43
N GLU A 91 -3.18 -1.19 13.61
CA GLU A 91 -2.91 -1.95 14.84
C GLU A 91 -3.35 -3.41 14.75
N THR A 92 -4.59 -3.67 14.28
CA THR A 92 -5.12 -5.03 14.15
C THR A 92 -4.38 -5.80 13.05
N ALA A 93 -4.14 -5.15 11.93
CA ALA A 93 -3.47 -5.77 10.78
C ALA A 93 -2.01 -6.12 11.10
N ALA A 94 -1.28 -5.28 11.84
CA ALA A 94 0.06 -5.60 12.31
C ALA A 94 0.08 -6.86 13.17
N ARG A 95 -0.87 -6.99 14.11
CA ARG A 95 -0.99 -8.19 14.95
C ARG A 95 -1.29 -9.45 14.15
N VAL A 96 -2.25 -9.35 13.21
CA VAL A 96 -2.61 -10.46 12.32
C VAL A 96 -1.42 -10.90 11.47
N ALA A 97 -0.69 -9.94 10.89
CA ALA A 97 0.47 -10.25 10.05
C ALA A 97 1.57 -10.97 10.84
N LEU A 98 1.94 -10.45 12.03
CA LEU A 98 2.96 -11.08 12.85
C LEU A 98 2.56 -12.49 13.29
N GLU A 99 1.34 -12.68 13.79
CA GLU A 99 0.86 -14.01 14.19
C GLU A 99 0.79 -14.96 12.99
N ALA A 100 0.42 -14.48 11.80
CA ALA A 100 0.46 -15.28 10.56
C ALA A 100 1.88 -15.75 10.24
N PHE A 101 2.88 -14.87 10.35
CA PHE A 101 4.29 -15.22 10.12
C PHE A 101 4.79 -16.27 11.12
N ASP A 102 4.45 -16.11 12.42
CA ASP A 102 4.80 -17.07 13.47
C ASP A 102 4.22 -18.48 13.21
N HIS A 103 3.12 -18.55 12.45
CA HIS A 103 2.47 -19.81 12.04
C HIS A 103 2.74 -20.19 10.58
N GLY A 104 3.80 -19.64 9.96
CA GLY A 104 4.26 -20.02 8.63
C GLY A 104 3.32 -19.68 7.48
N LYS A 105 2.46 -18.63 7.64
CA LYS A 105 1.49 -18.26 6.61
C LYS A 105 1.93 -17.04 5.82
N HIS A 106 1.77 -17.10 4.50
CA HIS A 106 1.92 -15.95 3.64
C HIS A 106 0.83 -14.91 3.92
N VAL A 107 1.09 -13.62 3.66
CA VAL A 107 0.13 -12.53 3.86
C VAL A 107 0.09 -11.62 2.63
N VAL A 108 -1.10 -11.43 2.07
CA VAL A 108 -1.37 -10.38 1.09
C VAL A 108 -2.04 -9.21 1.79
N LEU A 109 -1.42 -8.04 1.71
CA LEU A 109 -1.95 -6.80 2.25
C LEU A 109 -2.80 -6.08 1.18
N VAL A 110 -4.09 -5.90 1.47
CA VAL A 110 -4.96 -4.95 0.78
C VAL A 110 -5.18 -3.78 1.74
N ASN A 111 -4.05 -3.25 2.24
CA ASN A 111 -3.99 -2.34 3.38
C ASN A 111 -2.71 -1.49 3.26
N ALA A 112 -2.76 -0.45 2.43
CA ALA A 112 -1.65 0.47 2.27
C ALA A 112 -1.40 1.31 3.54
N GLU A 113 -2.39 1.40 4.43
CA GLU A 113 -2.28 2.05 5.74
C GLU A 113 -1.23 1.37 6.62
N LEU A 114 -1.24 0.03 6.65
CA LEU A 114 -0.25 -0.77 7.36
C LEU A 114 1.10 -0.78 6.61
N ASP A 115 1.08 -1.05 5.30
CA ASP A 115 2.27 -1.26 4.49
C ASP A 115 3.13 0.01 4.41
N SER A 116 2.53 1.18 4.20
CA SER A 116 3.25 2.45 4.17
C SER A 116 3.93 2.82 5.49
N LEU A 117 3.38 2.36 6.61
CA LEU A 117 3.95 2.63 7.95
C LEU A 117 4.97 1.59 8.38
N LEU A 118 4.65 0.30 8.21
CA LEU A 118 5.39 -0.82 8.78
C LEU A 118 5.90 -1.85 7.75
N GLY A 119 5.67 -1.62 6.47
CA GLY A 119 6.05 -2.56 5.41
C GLY A 119 7.49 -3.07 5.54
N PRO A 120 8.51 -2.20 5.71
CA PRO A 120 9.90 -2.63 5.82
C PRO A 120 10.17 -3.60 6.99
N ILE A 121 9.65 -3.32 8.17
CA ILE A 121 9.86 -4.21 9.33
C ILE A 121 9.04 -5.51 9.20
N LEU A 122 7.83 -5.44 8.64
CA LEU A 122 7.02 -6.62 8.38
C LEU A 122 7.68 -7.53 7.35
N LYS A 123 8.28 -6.96 6.29
CA LYS A 123 9.04 -7.72 5.29
C LYS A 123 10.22 -8.45 5.91
N GLU A 124 11.01 -7.78 6.76
CA GLU A 124 12.12 -8.42 7.47
C GLU A 124 11.65 -9.57 8.36
N LYS A 125 10.53 -9.39 9.08
CA LYS A 125 9.97 -10.44 9.93
C LYS A 125 9.40 -11.61 9.13
N ALA A 126 8.73 -11.35 8.01
CA ALA A 126 8.25 -12.38 7.08
C ALA A 126 9.41 -13.19 6.49
N ASP A 127 10.50 -12.53 6.08
CA ASP A 127 11.71 -13.21 5.55
C ASP A 127 12.33 -14.12 6.58
N ARG A 128 12.43 -13.70 7.84
CA ARG A 128 12.92 -14.54 8.93
C ARG A 128 12.05 -15.77 9.20
N ALA A 129 10.74 -15.63 8.99
CA ALA A 129 9.78 -16.73 9.10
C ALA A 129 9.71 -17.60 7.84
N GLY A 130 10.40 -17.26 6.76
CA GLY A 130 10.37 -17.98 5.48
C GLY A 130 9.05 -17.86 4.72
N VAL A 131 8.29 -16.78 4.95
CA VAL A 131 7.00 -16.52 4.30
C VAL A 131 7.01 -15.24 3.47
N VAL A 132 6.03 -15.11 2.59
CA VAL A 132 5.85 -13.90 1.76
C VAL A 132 4.88 -12.95 2.44
N VAL A 133 5.25 -11.67 2.51
CA VAL A 133 4.33 -10.55 2.66
C VAL A 133 4.40 -9.68 1.41
N THR A 134 3.27 -9.31 0.85
CA THR A 134 3.16 -8.50 -0.37
C THR A 134 1.91 -7.64 -0.34
N ASN A 135 1.96 -6.48 -1.00
CA ASN A 135 0.75 -5.76 -1.38
C ASN A 135 0.08 -6.48 -2.57
N THR A 136 -1.21 -6.20 -2.84
CA THR A 136 -1.92 -6.81 -3.96
C THR A 136 -1.47 -6.25 -5.31
N ASP A 137 -1.39 -7.13 -6.32
CA ASP A 137 -1.04 -6.78 -7.71
C ASP A 137 -1.97 -5.72 -8.32
N GLY A 138 -3.20 -5.71 -7.89
CA GLY A 138 -4.25 -4.87 -8.49
C GLY A 138 -4.39 -3.49 -7.88
N ASP A 139 -3.75 -3.18 -6.74
CA ASP A 139 -3.68 -1.81 -6.22
C ASP A 139 -2.64 -1.00 -6.99
N GLU A 140 -2.70 0.33 -6.98
CA GLU A 140 -1.83 1.17 -7.81
C GLU A 140 -0.34 0.84 -7.66
N PRO A 141 0.22 0.62 -6.45
CA PRO A 141 1.62 0.20 -6.32
C PRO A 141 1.90 -1.15 -6.99
N GLY A 142 0.98 -2.10 -6.91
CA GLY A 142 1.09 -3.40 -7.55
C GLY A 142 1.11 -3.30 -9.08
N VAL A 143 0.18 -2.52 -9.62
CA VAL A 143 0.11 -2.24 -11.07
C VAL A 143 1.39 -1.56 -11.56
N ALA A 144 1.90 -0.56 -10.82
CA ALA A 144 3.14 0.12 -11.14
C ALA A 144 4.34 -0.83 -11.08
N MET A 145 4.45 -1.68 -10.05
CA MET A 145 5.54 -2.64 -9.90
C MET A 145 5.52 -3.72 -10.98
N THR A 146 4.35 -4.24 -11.34
CA THR A 146 4.21 -5.21 -12.44
C THR A 146 4.71 -4.60 -13.75
N LEU A 147 4.29 -3.37 -14.06
CA LEU A 147 4.76 -2.64 -15.24
C LEU A 147 6.26 -2.36 -15.18
N LEU A 148 6.77 -1.93 -14.03
CA LEU A 148 8.19 -1.63 -13.81
C LEU A 148 9.06 -2.88 -13.98
N ARG A 149 8.66 -4.03 -13.42
CA ARG A 149 9.35 -5.30 -13.58
C ARG A 149 9.37 -5.74 -15.05
N TYR A 150 8.26 -5.60 -15.76
CA TYR A 150 8.18 -5.86 -17.20
C TYR A 150 9.17 -4.98 -17.97
N LEU A 151 9.20 -3.67 -17.74
CA LEU A 151 10.08 -2.75 -18.45
C LEU A 151 11.56 -3.02 -18.16
N ARG A 152 11.91 -3.39 -16.92
CA ARG A 152 13.27 -3.86 -16.58
C ARG A 152 13.65 -5.11 -17.35
N SER A 153 12.74 -6.07 -17.57
CA SER A 153 12.99 -7.27 -18.34
C SER A 153 13.26 -6.99 -19.82
N LEU A 154 12.80 -5.85 -20.34
CA LEU A 154 13.13 -5.35 -21.68
C LEU A 154 14.48 -4.61 -21.72
N GLY A 155 15.19 -4.52 -20.61
CA GLY A 155 16.45 -3.78 -20.50
C GLY A 155 16.26 -2.27 -20.57
N LEU A 156 15.06 -1.74 -20.23
CA LEU A 156 14.79 -0.32 -20.08
C LEU A 156 15.07 0.10 -18.63
N ARG A 157 15.49 1.37 -18.43
CA ARG A 157 15.77 1.93 -17.09
C ARG A 157 14.56 2.73 -16.58
N PRO A 158 13.74 2.22 -15.64
CA PRO A 158 12.74 3.03 -14.97
C PRO A 158 13.39 4.15 -14.15
N VAL A 159 12.84 5.35 -14.25
CA VAL A 159 13.33 6.56 -13.56
C VAL A 159 12.23 7.34 -12.84
N ALA A 160 10.96 7.05 -13.13
CA ALA A 160 9.84 7.51 -12.32
C ALA A 160 8.67 6.53 -12.42
N ALA A 161 7.82 6.50 -11.41
CA ALA A 161 6.60 5.72 -11.40
C ALA A 161 5.55 6.37 -10.49
N GLY A 162 4.26 6.05 -10.72
CA GLY A 162 3.21 6.57 -9.85
C GLY A 162 1.81 6.38 -10.37
N ASN A 163 0.89 7.14 -9.78
CA ASN A 163 -0.55 6.98 -9.91
C ASN A 163 -1.17 8.00 -10.87
N LEU A 164 -2.31 7.63 -11.45
CA LEU A 164 -3.16 8.54 -12.22
C LEU A 164 -4.36 8.93 -11.36
N LYS A 165 -4.53 10.22 -11.09
CA LYS A 165 -5.61 10.75 -10.23
C LYS A 165 -6.43 11.80 -10.96
N GLY A 166 -7.76 11.63 -10.94
CA GLY A 166 -8.69 12.61 -11.53
C GLY A 166 -8.86 13.85 -10.65
N MET A 167 -8.68 13.72 -9.33
CA MET A 167 -8.89 14.81 -8.37
C MET A 167 -8.08 14.57 -7.09
N VAL A 168 -7.59 15.66 -6.50
CA VAL A 168 -7.03 15.72 -5.15
C VAL A 168 -7.54 17.00 -4.48
N ASP A 169 -8.05 16.88 -3.24
CA ASP A 169 -8.48 18.03 -2.43
C ASP A 169 -8.20 17.72 -0.95
N TYR A 170 -7.12 18.24 -0.41
CA TYR A 170 -6.60 18.00 0.94
C TYR A 170 -7.62 18.24 2.07
N TYR A 171 -8.63 19.07 1.82
CA TYR A 171 -9.57 19.50 2.86
C TYR A 171 -10.89 18.72 2.86
N ARG A 172 -10.99 17.65 2.10
CA ARG A 172 -12.14 16.74 2.16
C ARG A 172 -12.27 16.10 3.55
N THR A 173 -13.52 15.93 3.97
CA THR A 173 -13.89 15.39 5.27
C THR A 173 -14.93 14.28 5.10
N PRO A 174 -15.16 13.43 6.10
CA PRO A 174 -16.23 12.42 6.05
C PRO A 174 -17.60 13.00 5.70
N GLU A 175 -17.86 14.25 6.11
CA GLU A 175 -19.11 14.91 5.77
C GLU A 175 -19.22 15.28 4.29
N THR A 176 -18.16 15.84 3.70
CA THR A 176 -18.13 16.18 2.26
C THR A 176 -18.16 14.96 1.37
N GLN A 177 -17.79 13.80 1.89
CA GLN A 177 -17.72 12.53 1.15
C GLN A 177 -18.90 11.60 1.43
N ARG A 178 -19.83 11.97 2.30
CA ARG A 178 -20.96 11.15 2.74
C ARG A 178 -21.80 10.64 1.58
N ALA A 179 -22.26 11.54 0.70
CA ALA A 179 -23.14 11.16 -0.41
C ALA A 179 -22.46 10.17 -1.40
N PHE A 180 -21.15 10.34 -1.63
CA PHE A 180 -20.40 9.39 -2.45
C PHE A 180 -20.25 8.04 -1.75
N ALA A 181 -19.94 8.05 -0.46
CA ALA A 181 -19.79 6.83 0.34
C ALA A 181 -21.10 6.02 0.38
N GLU A 182 -22.25 6.67 0.62
CA GLU A 182 -23.57 6.04 0.61
C GLU A 182 -23.90 5.44 -0.75
N LYS A 183 -23.64 6.16 -1.84
CA LYS A 183 -23.90 5.69 -3.21
C LYS A 183 -23.17 4.38 -3.53
N TYR A 184 -21.98 4.17 -3.00
CA TYR A 184 -21.11 3.02 -3.30
C TYR A 184 -20.98 2.03 -2.14
N ASP A 185 -21.85 2.14 -1.09
CA ASP A 185 -21.82 1.29 0.10
C ASP A 185 -20.41 1.20 0.74
N GLN A 186 -19.77 2.38 0.90
CA GLN A 186 -18.43 2.53 1.45
C GLN A 186 -18.43 3.34 2.74
N ASP A 187 -17.34 3.23 3.51
CA ASP A 187 -17.10 4.05 4.68
C ASP A 187 -16.67 5.47 4.29
N ALA A 188 -17.31 6.50 4.86
CA ALA A 188 -17.06 7.90 4.51
C ALA A 188 -15.62 8.34 4.85
N ARG A 189 -14.99 7.81 5.90
CA ARG A 189 -13.60 8.10 6.25
C ARG A 189 -12.63 7.50 5.23
N LYS A 190 -12.88 6.26 4.78
CA LYS A 190 -12.09 5.64 3.70
C LYS A 190 -12.18 6.47 2.42
N VAL A 191 -13.38 6.86 2.01
CA VAL A 191 -13.58 7.71 0.83
C VAL A 191 -12.90 9.07 0.99
N THR A 192 -12.87 9.63 2.20
CA THR A 192 -12.14 10.85 2.49
C THR A 192 -10.64 10.67 2.24
N SER A 193 -10.04 9.58 2.70
CA SER A 193 -8.61 9.33 2.48
C SER A 193 -8.24 9.17 1.00
N PHE A 194 -9.17 8.74 0.15
CA PHE A 194 -8.97 8.68 -1.31
C PHE A 194 -8.95 10.07 -1.95
N ALA A 195 -9.72 11.00 -1.41
CA ALA A 195 -9.89 12.35 -1.97
C ALA A 195 -8.86 13.36 -1.42
N ASP A 196 -8.42 13.20 -0.15
CA ASP A 196 -7.54 14.15 0.56
C ASP A 196 -6.04 13.90 0.39
N ALA A 197 -5.66 13.07 -0.58
CA ALA A 197 -4.29 12.62 -0.87
C ALA A 197 -3.66 11.65 0.16
N THR A 198 -4.31 11.33 1.27
CA THR A 198 -3.73 10.42 2.27
C THR A 198 -3.47 9.03 1.69
N LYS A 199 -4.47 8.44 1.04
CA LYS A 199 -4.33 7.12 0.41
C LYS A 199 -3.32 7.15 -0.75
N LEU A 200 -3.35 8.19 -1.58
CA LEU A 200 -2.37 8.42 -2.64
C LEU A 200 -0.94 8.46 -2.08
N SER A 201 -0.73 9.18 -0.98
CA SER A 201 0.58 9.26 -0.31
C SER A 201 1.02 7.91 0.26
N MET A 202 0.10 7.11 0.81
CA MET A 202 0.39 5.76 1.29
C MET A 202 0.79 4.82 0.16
N GLU A 203 0.05 4.80 -0.93
CA GLU A 203 0.36 4.00 -2.13
C GLU A 203 1.71 4.39 -2.74
N ALA A 204 1.96 5.69 -2.85
CA ALA A 204 3.24 6.21 -3.31
C ALA A 204 4.40 5.82 -2.37
N THR A 205 4.17 5.77 -1.05
CA THR A 205 5.17 5.31 -0.07
C THR A 205 5.47 3.82 -0.22
N VAL A 206 4.45 2.98 -0.42
CA VAL A 206 4.63 1.55 -0.72
C VAL A 206 5.49 1.37 -1.97
N LEU A 207 5.21 2.13 -3.03
CA LEU A 207 5.99 2.09 -4.27
C LEU A 207 7.43 2.60 -4.07
N ALA A 208 7.63 3.70 -3.32
CA ALA A 208 8.94 4.25 -3.00
C ALA A 208 9.80 3.24 -2.23
N ASN A 209 9.24 2.61 -1.20
CA ASN A 209 9.93 1.60 -0.39
C ASN A 209 10.25 0.33 -1.20
N ALA A 210 9.45 -0.01 -2.21
CA ALA A 210 9.71 -1.14 -3.09
C ALA A 210 10.76 -0.88 -4.18
N THR A 211 10.87 0.37 -4.65
CA THR A 211 11.72 0.75 -5.79
C THR A 211 13.04 1.40 -5.40
N GLY A 212 13.08 2.06 -4.24
CA GLY A 212 14.14 2.98 -3.84
C GLY A 212 13.95 4.39 -4.42
N PHE A 213 12.85 4.67 -5.09
CA PHE A 213 12.55 6.00 -5.63
C PHE A 213 12.14 6.96 -4.49
N HIS A 214 12.48 8.23 -4.65
CA HIS A 214 12.20 9.28 -3.68
C HIS A 214 11.07 10.19 -4.13
N VAL A 215 10.62 11.09 -3.28
CA VAL A 215 9.79 12.23 -3.69
C VAL A 215 10.65 13.47 -3.86
N GLY A 216 10.39 14.26 -4.88
CA GLY A 216 11.13 15.49 -5.13
C GLY A 216 10.79 16.63 -4.16
N ARG A 217 9.61 16.52 -3.55
CA ARG A 217 9.14 17.39 -2.46
C ARG A 217 8.05 16.67 -1.67
N ARG A 218 7.78 17.12 -0.44
CA ARG A 218 6.65 16.63 0.35
C ARG A 218 5.34 16.70 -0.45
N GLY A 219 4.59 15.58 -0.48
CA GLY A 219 3.32 15.48 -1.18
C GLY A 219 3.43 15.29 -2.68
N MET A 220 4.68 15.13 -3.22
CA MET A 220 4.95 14.99 -4.66
C MET A 220 4.73 16.27 -5.46
N TYR A 221 5.05 16.28 -6.75
CA TYR A 221 4.79 17.42 -7.63
C TYR A 221 3.34 17.48 -8.09
N GLY A 222 2.77 16.34 -8.44
CA GLY A 222 1.40 16.21 -8.89
C GLY A 222 1.05 17.10 -10.08
N PRO A 223 1.84 17.12 -11.17
CA PRO A 223 1.58 18.03 -12.26
C PRO A 223 0.24 17.74 -12.92
N ALA A 224 -0.50 18.81 -13.21
CA ALA A 224 -1.72 18.73 -14.00
C ALA A 224 -1.37 18.55 -15.49
N CYS A 225 -2.01 17.58 -16.13
CA CYS A 225 -1.85 17.34 -17.56
C CYS A 225 -3.13 16.72 -18.15
N SER A 226 -3.28 16.79 -19.48
CA SER A 226 -4.46 16.26 -20.16
C SER A 226 -4.30 14.78 -20.53
N TYR A 227 -3.07 14.35 -20.74
CA TYR A 227 -2.75 12.98 -21.12
C TYR A 227 -1.47 12.49 -20.43
N VAL A 228 -1.50 11.26 -19.92
CA VAL A 228 -0.42 10.69 -19.10
C VAL A 228 0.97 10.74 -19.73
N ARG A 229 1.08 10.68 -21.07
CA ARG A 229 2.39 10.75 -21.75
C ARG A 229 3.11 12.09 -21.60
N GLU A 230 2.39 13.16 -21.24
CA GLU A 230 3.00 14.46 -20.95
C GLU A 230 3.92 14.42 -19.74
N MET A 231 3.71 13.44 -18.82
CA MET A 231 4.55 13.24 -17.64
C MET A 231 6.05 13.11 -17.94
N ALA A 232 6.42 12.64 -19.15
CA ALA A 232 7.82 12.56 -19.58
C ALA A 232 8.56 13.91 -19.51
N HIS A 233 7.84 15.03 -19.56
CA HIS A 233 8.38 16.38 -19.62
C HIS A 233 7.99 17.28 -18.44
N LEU A 234 7.18 16.77 -17.53
CA LEU A 234 6.63 17.54 -16.41
C LEU A 234 7.37 17.31 -15.09
N LEU A 235 8.15 16.24 -14.98
CA LEU A 235 8.98 15.96 -13.81
C LEU A 235 10.43 16.42 -14.02
N PRO A 236 11.15 16.83 -12.96
CA PRO A 236 12.56 17.23 -13.05
C PRO A 236 13.45 16.08 -13.54
N ALA A 237 14.07 16.26 -14.70
CA ALA A 237 14.90 15.23 -15.35
C ALA A 237 16.12 14.83 -14.51
N ASP A 238 16.77 15.78 -13.86
CA ASP A 238 17.90 15.58 -12.98
C ASP A 238 17.54 14.65 -11.81
N GLN A 239 16.42 14.90 -11.14
CA GLN A 239 15.96 14.07 -10.01
C GLN A 239 15.51 12.67 -10.47
N MET A 240 14.83 12.59 -11.63
CA MET A 240 14.48 11.28 -12.22
C MET A 240 15.73 10.44 -12.50
N LEU A 241 16.80 11.06 -13.00
CA LEU A 241 18.04 10.37 -13.35
C LEU A 241 18.93 10.03 -12.14
N ASP A 242 18.86 10.83 -11.08
CA ASP A 242 19.63 10.64 -9.85
C ASP A 242 19.04 9.52 -8.99
N THR A 243 17.94 9.79 -8.30
CA THR A 243 17.33 8.85 -7.32
C THR A 243 16.12 8.10 -7.86
N GLY A 244 15.56 8.54 -8.98
CA GLY A 244 14.22 8.15 -9.41
C GLY A 244 13.13 8.84 -8.60
N LEU A 245 11.95 9.00 -9.18
CA LEU A 245 10.83 9.72 -8.56
C LEU A 245 9.59 8.86 -8.44
N VAL A 246 8.90 8.98 -7.30
CA VAL A 246 7.50 8.61 -7.17
C VAL A 246 6.67 9.88 -7.25
N ASP A 247 5.64 9.88 -8.13
CA ASP A 247 4.79 11.05 -8.32
C ASP A 247 3.39 10.63 -8.83
N TYR A 248 2.51 11.58 -9.10
CA TYR A 248 1.20 11.31 -9.69
C TYR A 248 0.86 12.32 -10.79
N ALA A 249 0.07 11.90 -11.77
CA ALA A 249 -0.49 12.78 -12.80
C ALA A 249 -1.91 13.20 -12.39
N LEU A 250 -2.16 14.52 -12.34
CA LEU A 250 -3.46 15.07 -11.97
C LEU A 250 -4.29 15.41 -13.20
N GLY A 251 -5.50 14.87 -13.28
CA GLY A 251 -6.45 15.17 -14.35
C GLY A 251 -6.16 14.51 -15.70
N ALA A 252 -5.06 13.78 -15.83
CA ALA A 252 -4.67 13.10 -17.07
C ALA A 252 -5.68 12.00 -17.47
N ALA A 253 -5.91 11.87 -18.76
CA ALA A 253 -6.50 10.65 -19.29
C ALA A 253 -5.43 9.57 -19.47
N PRO A 254 -5.68 8.33 -19.00
CA PRO A 254 -6.83 7.90 -18.19
C PRO A 254 -6.78 8.50 -16.77
N HIS A 255 -7.94 8.54 -16.08
CA HIS A 255 -8.06 9.14 -14.75
C HIS A 255 -7.82 8.14 -13.60
N THR A 256 -7.30 6.97 -13.90
CA THR A 256 -7.04 5.87 -12.96
C THR A 256 -5.94 4.97 -13.50
N GLY A 257 -5.31 4.19 -12.62
CA GLY A 257 -4.22 3.29 -12.97
C GLY A 257 -2.85 3.84 -12.58
N ALA A 258 -1.81 3.31 -13.21
CA ALA A 258 -0.43 3.66 -12.88
C ALA A 258 0.43 3.89 -14.13
N PHE A 259 1.50 4.67 -13.98
CA PHE A 259 2.48 4.91 -15.03
C PHE A 259 3.91 4.61 -14.55
N VAL A 260 4.79 4.36 -15.52
CA VAL A 260 6.24 4.25 -15.33
C VAL A 260 6.92 5.05 -16.43
N ILE A 261 7.85 5.91 -16.06
CA ILE A 261 8.73 6.62 -17.01
C ILE A 261 10.06 5.87 -17.06
N VAL A 262 10.51 5.55 -18.27
CA VAL A 262 11.81 4.97 -18.51
C VAL A 262 12.72 5.94 -19.26
N HIS A 263 14.03 5.83 -19.02
CA HIS A 263 15.06 6.57 -19.73
C HIS A 263 15.84 5.64 -20.64
N GLU A 264 16.04 6.06 -21.91
CA GLU A 264 16.83 5.32 -22.90
C GLU A 264 17.63 6.30 -23.77
N GLU A 265 18.93 6.08 -23.87
CA GLU A 265 19.82 6.94 -24.66
C GLU A 265 20.42 6.25 -25.88
N LEU A 266 20.37 4.92 -25.95
CA LEU A 266 20.93 4.20 -27.08
C LEU A 266 20.22 4.57 -28.38
N PRO A 267 20.91 5.14 -29.40
CA PRO A 267 20.26 5.68 -30.61
C PRO A 267 19.39 4.66 -31.33
N LEU A 268 19.82 3.41 -31.43
CA LEU A 268 19.05 2.36 -32.10
C LEU A 268 17.78 1.99 -31.33
N LYS A 269 17.83 1.89 -29.99
CA LYS A 269 16.63 1.66 -29.19
C LYS A 269 15.67 2.84 -29.26
N LYS A 270 16.18 4.07 -29.21
CA LYS A 270 15.35 5.29 -29.40
C LYS A 270 14.64 5.27 -30.73
N ALA A 271 15.34 4.94 -31.82
CA ALA A 271 14.75 4.83 -33.17
C ALA A 271 13.64 3.76 -33.18
N GLN A 272 13.84 2.61 -32.52
CA GLN A 272 12.82 1.56 -32.42
C GLN A 272 11.59 2.02 -31.59
N LEU A 273 11.81 2.64 -30.42
CA LEU A 273 10.72 3.16 -29.59
C LEU A 273 9.92 4.25 -30.34
N GLY A 274 10.59 5.12 -31.09
CA GLY A 274 9.96 6.09 -31.98
C GLY A 274 9.15 5.45 -33.11
N TYR A 275 9.69 4.38 -33.73
CA TYR A 275 8.96 3.60 -34.73
C TYR A 275 7.64 3.03 -34.18
N TYR A 276 7.66 2.53 -32.94
CA TYR A 276 6.48 2.04 -32.23
C TYR A 276 5.61 3.15 -31.61
N LYS A 277 5.83 4.42 -31.98
CA LYS A 277 4.99 5.58 -31.57
C LYS A 277 5.03 5.89 -30.08
N LEU A 278 6.15 5.59 -29.43
CA LEU A 278 6.32 5.92 -28.01
C LEU A 278 6.88 7.34 -27.79
N GLY A 279 7.28 8.05 -28.85
CA GLY A 279 7.86 9.40 -28.83
C GLY A 279 9.33 9.42 -29.19
N ASP A 280 9.94 10.62 -29.11
CA ASP A 280 11.33 10.85 -29.55
C ASP A 280 12.36 10.62 -28.43
N GLY A 281 11.88 10.44 -27.18
CA GLY A 281 12.72 10.24 -25.99
C GLY A 281 13.52 11.48 -25.55
N PRO A 282 14.46 11.37 -24.64
CA PRO A 282 14.97 10.11 -24.03
C PRO A 282 14.07 9.51 -22.94
N PHE A 283 12.99 10.20 -22.55
CA PHE A 283 12.02 9.72 -21.56
C PHE A 283 10.78 9.17 -22.27
N TYR A 284 10.33 7.98 -21.85
CA TYR A 284 9.18 7.30 -22.45
C TYR A 284 8.22 6.87 -21.36
N VAL A 285 6.92 7.17 -21.54
CA VAL A 285 5.87 6.82 -20.56
C VAL A 285 5.16 5.56 -21.00
N PHE A 286 5.15 4.58 -20.10
CA PHE A 286 4.31 3.39 -20.18
C PHE A 286 3.26 3.46 -19.07
N TYR A 287 2.06 2.96 -19.30
CA TYR A 287 0.98 3.05 -18.31
C TYR A 287 -0.04 1.92 -18.45
N THR A 288 -0.67 1.60 -17.33
CA THR A 288 -1.84 0.73 -17.27
C THR A 288 -3.05 1.61 -16.93
N PRO A 289 -4.11 1.62 -17.79
CA PRO A 289 -5.22 2.58 -17.66
C PRO A 289 -6.27 2.16 -16.62
N TYR A 290 -5.95 1.26 -15.70
CA TYR A 290 -6.81 0.76 -14.64
C TYR A 290 -5.99 0.19 -13.49
N HIS A 291 -6.65 0.04 -12.33
CA HIS A 291 -6.21 -0.78 -11.21
C HIS A 291 -7.42 -1.55 -10.68
N LEU A 292 -7.25 -2.82 -10.32
CA LEU A 292 -8.33 -3.76 -10.04
C LEU A 292 -8.00 -4.62 -8.81
N PRO A 293 -7.92 -4.01 -7.59
CA PRO A 293 -7.37 -4.67 -6.39
C PRO A 293 -8.02 -6.01 -6.07
N HIS A 294 -9.34 -6.09 -6.16
CA HIS A 294 -10.08 -7.32 -5.85
C HIS A 294 -10.06 -8.34 -7.00
N LEU A 295 -10.03 -7.89 -8.28
CA LEU A 295 -10.05 -8.80 -9.42
C LEU A 295 -8.70 -9.52 -9.62
N GLN A 296 -7.58 -8.87 -9.29
CA GLN A 296 -6.24 -9.44 -9.44
C GLN A 296 -5.75 -10.22 -8.22
N ILE A 297 -6.58 -10.33 -7.17
CA ILE A 297 -6.18 -11.01 -5.92
C ILE A 297 -5.72 -12.45 -6.11
N ALA A 298 -6.32 -13.18 -7.05
CA ALA A 298 -5.94 -14.55 -7.35
C ALA A 298 -4.53 -14.66 -7.95
N SER A 299 -4.13 -13.68 -8.79
CA SER A 299 -2.76 -13.57 -9.31
C SER A 299 -1.76 -13.35 -8.18
N THR A 300 -2.04 -12.39 -7.28
CA THR A 300 -1.20 -12.12 -6.12
C THR A 300 -1.02 -13.35 -5.24
N ILE A 301 -2.11 -14.07 -4.93
CA ILE A 301 -2.07 -15.31 -4.14
C ILE A 301 -1.20 -16.36 -4.84
N GLY A 302 -1.40 -16.55 -6.15
CA GLY A 302 -0.64 -17.52 -6.94
C GLY A 302 0.85 -17.22 -6.97
N LEU A 303 1.24 -15.96 -7.17
CA LEU A 303 2.65 -15.53 -7.14
C LEU A 303 3.28 -15.78 -5.76
N ALA A 304 2.58 -15.41 -4.69
CA ALA A 304 3.10 -15.57 -3.33
C ALA A 304 3.26 -17.05 -2.94
N VAL A 305 2.27 -17.90 -3.20
CA VAL A 305 2.26 -19.29 -2.71
C VAL A 305 3.04 -20.22 -3.63
N ILE A 306 2.94 -20.06 -4.97
CA ILE A 306 3.56 -21.00 -5.92
C ILE A 306 5.00 -20.60 -6.24
N HIS A 307 5.25 -19.30 -6.36
CA HIS A 307 6.56 -18.79 -6.79
C HIS A 307 7.36 -18.12 -5.66
N ALA A 308 6.83 -18.02 -4.45
CA ALA A 308 7.40 -17.24 -3.34
C ALA A 308 7.79 -15.80 -3.78
N ASP A 309 7.04 -15.24 -4.73
CA ASP A 309 7.31 -13.95 -5.35
C ASP A 309 6.38 -12.86 -4.79
N PRO A 310 6.91 -11.91 -4.01
CA PRO A 310 6.14 -10.73 -3.63
C PRO A 310 6.09 -9.76 -4.80
N THR A 311 4.92 -9.46 -5.34
CA THR A 311 4.77 -8.45 -6.40
C THR A 311 5.26 -7.09 -5.95
N VAL A 312 4.88 -6.70 -4.74
CA VAL A 312 5.30 -5.46 -4.10
C VAL A 312 5.82 -5.76 -2.70
N ALA A 313 7.08 -5.49 -2.48
CA ALA A 313 7.71 -5.58 -1.17
C ALA A 313 8.71 -4.46 -0.98
N PRO A 314 8.87 -3.91 0.23
CA PRO A 314 9.75 -2.79 0.52
C PRO A 314 11.24 -3.21 0.54
N LEU A 315 11.80 -3.53 -0.61
CA LEU A 315 13.17 -4.01 -0.76
C LEU A 315 14.23 -2.96 -0.46
N ALA A 316 13.88 -1.68 -0.62
CA ALA A 316 14.79 -0.54 -0.35
C ALA A 316 14.74 -0.07 1.12
N GLY A 317 13.93 -0.70 1.97
CA GLY A 317 13.69 -0.25 3.35
C GLY A 317 12.74 0.96 3.41
N PRO A 318 12.74 1.73 4.52
CA PRO A 318 11.89 2.90 4.69
C PRO A 318 12.46 4.13 3.97
N VAL A 319 12.25 4.22 2.65
CA VAL A 319 12.70 5.34 1.79
C VAL A 319 11.83 6.58 2.02
N CYS A 320 10.52 6.37 2.10
CA CYS A 320 9.53 7.41 2.36
C CYS A 320 8.63 7.01 3.54
N GLU A 321 7.98 8.02 4.11
CA GLU A 321 6.97 7.91 5.17
C GLU A 321 5.80 8.84 4.86
N VAL A 322 4.62 8.60 5.46
CA VAL A 322 3.46 9.49 5.31
C VAL A 322 3.30 10.30 6.58
N VAL A 323 3.53 11.61 6.48
CA VAL A 323 3.48 12.54 7.62
C VAL A 323 2.10 13.17 7.77
N SER A 324 1.71 13.51 9.00
CA SER A 324 0.44 14.16 9.32
C SER A 324 0.52 15.66 9.08
N VAL A 325 -0.46 16.21 8.35
CA VAL A 325 -0.61 17.66 8.09
C VAL A 325 -1.98 18.11 8.56
N ALA A 326 -2.06 19.27 9.22
CA ALA A 326 -3.31 19.80 9.76
C ALA A 326 -4.26 20.26 8.65
N LYS A 327 -5.52 19.76 8.63
CA LYS A 327 -6.57 20.23 7.70
C LYS A 327 -7.10 21.61 8.02
N ARG A 328 -7.00 22.00 9.26
CA ARG A 328 -7.48 23.27 9.83
C ARG A 328 -6.63 23.66 11.03
N ASP A 329 -6.86 24.84 11.57
CA ASP A 329 -6.30 25.17 12.87
C ASP A 329 -6.79 24.19 13.94
N LEU A 330 -5.86 23.62 14.68
CA LEU A 330 -6.08 22.65 15.75
C LEU A 330 -5.64 23.28 17.08
N LYS A 331 -6.33 22.93 18.17
CA LYS A 331 -6.07 23.51 19.50
C LYS A 331 -5.38 22.52 20.43
N ALA A 332 -4.58 23.04 21.35
CA ALA A 332 -4.05 22.26 22.46
C ALA A 332 -5.18 21.53 23.20
N GLY A 333 -4.95 20.26 23.55
CA GLY A 333 -5.95 19.38 24.16
C GLY A 333 -6.89 18.70 23.15
N GLU A 334 -6.86 19.05 21.88
CA GLU A 334 -7.68 18.41 20.86
C GLU A 334 -7.16 17.00 20.55
N ARG A 335 -8.07 16.04 20.40
CA ARG A 335 -7.74 14.66 20.04
C ARG A 335 -7.79 14.47 18.54
N LEU A 336 -6.71 13.95 17.97
CA LEU A 336 -6.62 13.62 16.56
C LEU A 336 -7.48 12.39 16.24
N ASP A 337 -8.16 12.44 15.13
CA ASP A 337 -9.12 11.43 14.69
C ASP A 337 -8.57 10.49 13.60
N GLY A 338 -7.28 10.65 13.20
CA GLY A 338 -6.57 9.72 12.34
C GLY A 338 -6.91 9.82 10.85
N ILE A 339 -6.65 8.73 10.13
CA ILE A 339 -6.77 8.64 8.68
C ILE A 339 -8.19 8.95 8.19
N GLY A 340 -8.29 9.81 7.18
CA GLY A 340 -9.56 10.20 6.55
C GLY A 340 -10.52 10.95 7.48
N GLY A 341 -10.01 11.52 8.56
CA GLY A 341 -10.77 12.29 9.53
C GLY A 341 -10.89 13.77 9.21
N PHE A 342 -11.24 14.56 10.25
CA PHE A 342 -11.44 16.00 10.17
C PHE A 342 -10.20 16.81 10.56
N CYS A 343 -9.24 16.18 11.29
CA CYS A 343 -8.11 16.89 11.87
C CYS A 343 -6.92 16.96 10.89
N THR A 344 -6.59 15.86 10.26
CA THR A 344 -5.33 15.74 9.49
C THR A 344 -5.55 15.03 8.15
N PHE A 345 -4.61 15.27 7.23
CA PHE A 345 -4.39 14.47 6.03
C PHE A 345 -2.92 14.02 5.97
N GLY A 346 -2.64 13.01 5.17
CA GLY A 346 -1.29 12.45 5.03
C GLY A 346 -0.60 12.93 3.76
N LEU A 347 0.67 13.35 3.88
CA LEU A 347 1.54 13.61 2.74
C LEU A 347 2.78 12.73 2.80
N ILE A 348 3.16 12.16 1.68
CA ILE A 348 4.42 11.44 1.55
C ILE A 348 5.61 12.40 1.70
N GLU A 349 6.62 11.98 2.44
CA GLU A 349 7.89 12.68 2.63
C GLU A 349 9.04 11.68 2.60
N ASN A 350 10.22 12.09 2.18
CA ASN A 350 11.42 11.28 2.31
C ASN A 350 11.72 10.99 3.78
N SER A 351 11.97 9.74 4.15
CA SER A 351 12.14 9.32 5.56
C SER A 351 13.22 10.11 6.30
N THR A 352 14.30 10.48 5.61
CA THR A 352 15.36 11.32 6.21
C THR A 352 14.86 12.69 6.64
N ALA A 353 14.02 13.33 5.81
CA ALA A 353 13.43 14.64 6.13
C ALA A 353 12.35 14.52 7.20
N ALA A 354 11.48 13.49 7.12
CA ALA A 354 10.45 13.22 8.11
C ALA A 354 11.06 13.03 9.52
N ARG A 355 12.12 12.22 9.61
CA ARG A 355 12.82 11.94 10.88
C ARG A 355 13.58 13.14 11.42
N ALA A 356 14.21 13.93 10.54
CA ALA A 356 14.92 15.16 10.95
C ALA A 356 14.00 16.16 11.66
N THR A 357 12.71 16.17 11.33
CA THR A 357 11.69 17.04 11.94
C THR A 357 10.83 16.31 12.98
N ALA A 358 11.14 15.06 13.31
CA ALA A 358 10.31 14.20 14.14
C ALA A 358 8.83 14.21 13.72
N ALA A 359 8.57 14.25 12.41
CA ALA A 359 7.21 14.33 11.88
C ALA A 359 6.35 13.16 12.37
N LEU A 360 5.09 13.44 12.74
CA LEU A 360 4.15 12.43 13.21
C LEU A 360 3.63 11.61 12.03
N PRO A 361 3.88 10.28 11.97
CA PRO A 361 3.29 9.44 10.94
C PRO A 361 1.76 9.44 11.02
N ILE A 362 1.09 9.58 9.87
CA ILE A 362 -0.38 9.61 9.85
C ILE A 362 -1.00 8.32 10.40
N GLY A 363 -0.37 7.17 10.18
CA GLY A 363 -0.81 5.88 10.71
C GLY A 363 -0.70 5.74 12.24
N LEU A 364 0.01 6.66 12.91
CA LEU A 364 0.11 6.74 14.37
C LEU A 364 -0.66 7.92 14.98
N SER A 365 -1.28 8.76 14.17
CA SER A 365 -1.92 10.00 14.64
C SER A 365 -3.22 9.78 15.41
N GLU A 366 -3.97 8.70 15.13
CA GLU A 366 -5.28 8.45 15.74
C GLU A 366 -5.17 8.33 17.26
N GLY A 367 -6.02 9.08 17.96
CA GLY A 367 -6.09 9.07 19.42
C GLY A 367 -5.02 9.92 20.12
N CYS A 368 -4.03 10.45 19.40
CA CYS A 368 -3.07 11.41 19.95
C CYS A 368 -3.77 12.69 20.40
N VAL A 369 -3.29 13.30 21.50
CA VAL A 369 -3.81 14.56 22.05
C VAL A 369 -2.77 15.65 21.87
N LEU A 370 -3.16 16.79 21.28
CA LEU A 370 -2.26 17.89 21.02
C LEU A 370 -1.81 18.61 22.31
N ARG A 371 -0.50 18.87 22.41
CA ARG A 371 0.12 19.63 23.51
C ARG A 371 0.11 21.14 23.27
N ARG A 372 0.03 21.56 22.02
CA ARG A 372 0.03 22.96 21.58
C ARG A 372 -0.94 23.19 20.43
N ASP A 373 -1.23 24.45 20.15
CA ASP A 373 -1.93 24.82 18.92
C ASP A 373 -1.07 24.49 17.68
N VAL A 374 -1.72 24.02 16.62
CA VAL A 374 -1.11 23.72 15.31
C VAL A 374 -1.92 24.43 14.25
N SER A 375 -1.24 25.23 13.40
CA SER A 375 -1.92 25.96 12.33
C SER A 375 -2.30 25.02 11.17
N LYS A 376 -3.31 25.42 10.43
CA LYS A 376 -3.67 24.76 9.18
C LYS A 376 -2.44 24.68 8.26
N ASP A 377 -2.29 23.52 7.59
CA ASP A 377 -1.21 23.19 6.65
C ASP A 377 0.18 22.96 7.31
N ASP A 378 0.28 23.11 8.63
CA ASP A 378 1.50 22.73 9.35
C ASP A 378 1.61 21.20 9.47
N VAL A 379 2.85 20.71 9.37
CA VAL A 379 3.17 19.32 9.67
C VAL A 379 3.23 19.12 11.17
N LEU A 380 2.51 18.11 11.66
CA LEU A 380 2.56 17.74 13.07
C LEU A 380 3.87 17.00 13.37
N SER A 381 4.48 17.32 14.52
CA SER A 381 5.59 16.57 15.08
C SER A 381 5.12 15.59 16.16
N SER A 382 5.81 14.49 16.34
CA SER A 382 5.60 13.59 17.47
C SER A 382 5.81 14.29 18.82
N ASN A 383 6.55 15.39 18.86
CA ASN A 383 6.74 16.22 20.04
C ASN A 383 5.49 17.09 20.37
N ASP A 384 4.59 17.26 19.41
CA ASP A 384 3.38 18.07 19.56
C ASP A 384 2.24 17.31 20.23
N VAL A 385 2.39 16.01 20.48
CA VAL A 385 1.29 15.14 20.90
C VAL A 385 1.64 14.27 22.11
N ASP A 386 0.60 13.92 22.86
CA ASP A 386 0.58 12.80 23.79
C ASP A 386 -0.02 11.60 23.05
N ALA A 387 0.79 10.59 22.77
CA ALA A 387 0.37 9.38 22.07
C ALA A 387 -0.32 8.40 23.05
N PRO A 388 -1.32 7.62 22.60
CA PRO A 388 -1.85 6.49 23.36
C PRO A 388 -0.74 5.47 23.67
N THR A 389 -0.72 4.92 24.89
CA THR A 389 0.30 3.96 25.32
C THR A 389 -0.01 2.53 24.85
N GLY A 390 1.02 1.70 24.70
CA GLY A 390 0.90 0.26 24.49
C GLY A 390 0.49 -0.17 23.08
N ARG A 391 0.64 0.70 22.07
CA ARG A 391 0.37 0.34 20.67
C ARG A 391 1.49 -0.51 20.06
N LEU A 392 1.11 -1.66 19.51
CA LEU A 392 2.03 -2.53 18.78
C LEU A 392 2.62 -1.82 17.56
N ALA A 393 1.80 -1.09 16.83
CA ALA A 393 2.24 -0.35 15.64
C ALA A 393 3.34 0.67 15.96
N GLU A 394 3.24 1.37 17.09
CA GLU A 394 4.27 2.31 17.52
C GLU A 394 5.57 1.59 17.90
N ALA A 395 5.48 0.48 18.62
CA ALA A 395 6.65 -0.33 18.98
C ALA A 395 7.37 -0.86 17.72
N LEU A 396 6.63 -1.36 16.75
CA LEU A 396 7.18 -1.82 15.46
C LEU A 396 7.79 -0.67 14.65
N TRP A 397 7.17 0.50 14.66
CA TRP A 397 7.72 1.68 13.98
C TRP A 397 9.03 2.15 14.63
N GLN A 398 9.11 2.11 15.97
CA GLN A 398 10.35 2.38 16.69
C GLN A 398 11.43 1.34 16.38
N GLU A 399 11.08 0.05 16.34
CA GLU A 399 11.98 -1.05 15.92
C GLU A 399 12.49 -0.82 14.49
N GLN A 400 11.60 -0.45 13.55
CA GLN A 400 11.94 -0.10 12.17
C GLN A 400 12.95 1.05 12.11
N ASN A 401 12.73 2.13 12.86
CA ASN A 401 13.61 3.27 12.88
C ASN A 401 14.99 2.95 13.49
N ALA A 402 15.02 2.11 14.51
CA ALA A 402 16.29 1.63 15.07
C ALA A 402 17.04 0.71 14.09
N ARG A 403 16.33 -0.08 13.28
CA ARG A 403 16.91 -1.00 12.29
C ARG A 403 17.50 -0.27 11.08
N TRP A 404 16.84 0.79 10.62
CA TRP A 404 17.29 1.66 9.52
C TRP A 404 17.46 3.09 10.03
N PRO A 405 18.55 3.38 10.76
CA PRO A 405 18.80 4.73 11.24
C PRO A 405 19.03 5.68 10.05
N SER A 406 18.57 6.92 10.17
CA SER A 406 18.87 7.96 9.16
C SER A 406 20.38 8.11 9.01
N VAL A 407 20.89 7.86 7.82
CA VAL A 407 22.29 8.13 7.53
C VAL A 407 22.46 9.64 7.46
N THR A 408 23.15 10.24 8.41
CA THR A 408 23.59 11.62 8.30
C THR A 408 24.46 11.75 7.05
N SER A 409 24.17 12.74 6.21
CA SER A 409 24.82 13.02 4.93
C SER A 409 26.34 12.86 5.01
N GLY A 410 26.86 11.75 4.49
CA GLY A 410 28.29 11.44 4.52
C GLY A 410 28.67 10.03 4.05
N SER A 411 27.76 9.09 4.01
CA SER A 411 28.03 7.74 3.49
C SER A 411 27.06 7.42 2.35
N GLN A 412 27.58 7.28 1.16
CA GLN A 412 26.82 6.73 0.02
C GLN A 412 26.32 5.35 0.42
N THR A 413 24.99 5.15 0.42
CA THR A 413 24.38 3.83 0.51
C THR A 413 24.96 2.99 -0.62
N PRO A 414 25.50 1.79 -0.37
CA PRO A 414 25.98 0.94 -1.45
C PRO A 414 24.79 0.64 -2.37
N MET A 415 24.89 1.06 -3.62
CA MET A 415 23.99 0.57 -4.66
C MET A 415 23.99 -0.95 -4.56
N ILE A 416 22.80 -1.56 -4.48
CA ILE A 416 22.64 -3.01 -4.57
C ILE A 416 23.30 -3.41 -5.89
N GLN A 417 24.55 -3.91 -5.81
CA GLN A 417 25.21 -4.51 -6.95
C GLN A 417 24.42 -5.78 -7.27
N HIS A 418 23.73 -5.78 -8.39
CA HIS A 418 23.18 -7.00 -8.95
C HIS A 418 24.32 -8.02 -9.06
N ALA A 419 24.13 -9.18 -8.45
CA ALA A 419 25.03 -10.31 -8.68
C ALA A 419 25.17 -10.50 -10.19
N PRO A 420 26.40 -10.69 -10.71
CA PRO A 420 26.57 -10.91 -12.13
C PRO A 420 25.79 -12.14 -12.53
N ALA A 421 24.99 -12.02 -13.57
CA ALA A 421 24.26 -13.12 -14.18
C ALA A 421 25.26 -14.26 -14.44
N GLY A 422 25.06 -15.40 -13.76
CA GLY A 422 25.83 -16.61 -14.01
C GLY A 422 25.73 -16.92 -15.50
N ARG A 423 26.88 -17.16 -16.13
CA ARG A 423 26.94 -17.62 -17.52
C ARG A 423 26.16 -18.93 -17.61
N ILE A 424 25.09 -18.90 -18.39
CA ILE A 424 24.44 -20.13 -18.85
C ILE A 424 25.42 -20.75 -19.84
N ALA A 425 25.90 -21.94 -19.50
CA ALA A 425 26.71 -22.80 -20.39
C ALA A 425 25.81 -23.47 -21.42
#